data_e8ce1ec683d746363591831485040d44
#
_entry.id   e8ce1ec683d746363591831485040d44
#
_cell.length_a   1.000
_cell.length_b   1.000
_cell.length_c   1.000
_cell.angle_alpha   90.00
_cell.angle_beta   90.00
_cell.angle_gamma   90.00
#
_symmetry.space_group_name_H-M   'P 1'
#
loop_
_entity.id
_entity.type
_entity.pdbx_description
1 polymer ?
#
loop_
_entity_poly.entity_id
_entity_poly.type
_entity_poly.pdbx_seq_one_letter_code
_entity_poly.pdbx_strand_id
1 'polypeptide(L)'
;MKNNYFPTDYQEFIHLSRYARWLGSRRETWAETVERYFDFMDNTLQERFGHEIPNRDELEEAVLSLQVMPSMRALMTSGLALERDNTAGYNCSYIPVDSPRAFDEILYVLMCGTGVGFSAERQYASNLPTVNEHFEETETTIIVQDSKAGWARGLRELIACLYAGQVPKWDLSRLRPAGARLKTFGGRSSGPAPLDDLLKFTVNLFKNAAGRQLSPLECHDLVCKIASVIVVGGVRRSALISLSDLNSNRMRVAKSGEWFRDYPHRGLANNSAVYSERPDMNTFLKEWYSLYESKSGERGIFNRESAKNKVASLRRRDPDHEFGTNPCSEIILR
;
A
#
# COMPACT_ATOMS: atom_id res chain seq x y z
N MET A 1 8.12 -32.72 18.87
CA MET A 1 6.73 -33.14 19.12
C MET A 1 5.92 -32.76 17.91
N LYS A 2 5.25 -33.68 17.23
CA LYS A 2 4.30 -33.32 16.16
C LYS A 2 3.15 -32.51 16.79
N ASN A 3 2.88 -31.36 16.23
CA ASN A 3 1.81 -30.48 16.68
C ASN A 3 0.48 -31.18 16.31
N ASN A 4 -0.24 -31.69 17.29
CA ASN A 4 -1.49 -32.47 17.07
C ASN A 4 -2.66 -31.62 16.49
N TYR A 5 -2.46 -30.31 16.29
CA TYR A 5 -3.50 -29.38 15.83
C TYR A 5 -3.66 -29.39 14.30
N PHE A 6 -2.62 -29.72 13.55
CA PHE A 6 -2.68 -29.65 12.09
C PHE A 6 -2.93 -31.01 11.46
N PRO A 7 -4.01 -31.15 10.68
CA PRO A 7 -4.30 -32.39 9.94
C PRO A 7 -3.22 -32.81 8.93
N THR A 8 -2.46 -31.85 8.39
CA THR A 8 -1.45 -32.09 7.34
C THR A 8 -0.15 -31.33 7.61
N ASP A 9 0.97 -31.88 7.13
CA ASP A 9 2.29 -31.22 7.17
C ASP A 9 2.29 -29.88 6.40
N TYR A 10 1.43 -29.73 5.39
CA TYR A 10 1.28 -28.49 4.64
C TYR A 10 0.69 -27.36 5.50
N GLN A 11 -0.30 -27.65 6.32
CA GLN A 11 -0.89 -26.67 7.25
C GLN A 11 0.14 -26.26 8.31
N GLU A 12 0.91 -27.20 8.85
CA GLU A 12 2.02 -26.89 9.76
C GLU A 12 3.07 -25.99 9.08
N PHE A 13 3.46 -26.31 7.84
CA PHE A 13 4.37 -25.47 7.05
C PHE A 13 3.81 -24.05 6.83
N ILE A 14 2.52 -23.91 6.53
CA ILE A 14 1.89 -22.58 6.38
C ILE A 14 1.94 -21.81 7.70
N HIS A 15 1.58 -22.46 8.83
CA HIS A 15 1.70 -21.82 10.14
C HIS A 15 3.13 -21.34 10.40
N LEU A 16 4.12 -22.21 10.29
CA LEU A 16 5.51 -21.88 10.56
C LEU A 16 6.07 -20.80 9.62
N SER A 17 5.66 -20.81 8.36
CA SER A 17 6.16 -19.85 7.36
C SER A 17 5.47 -18.48 7.39
N ARG A 18 4.22 -18.39 7.84
CA ARG A 18 3.37 -17.18 7.72
C ARG A 18 2.92 -16.58 9.05
N TYR A 19 2.59 -17.40 10.04
CA TYR A 19 1.96 -16.95 11.28
C TYR A 19 2.93 -16.90 12.46
N ALA A 20 3.78 -17.93 12.58
CA ALA A 20 4.66 -18.14 13.73
C ALA A 20 5.73 -17.06 13.83
N ARG A 21 5.87 -16.44 14.99
CA ARG A 21 6.94 -15.50 15.30
C ARG A 21 8.26 -16.23 15.58
N TRP A 22 9.35 -15.53 15.37
CA TRP A 22 10.67 -16.01 15.72
C TRP A 22 11.02 -15.59 17.16
N LEU A 23 11.20 -16.57 18.04
CA LEU A 23 11.47 -16.37 19.46
C LEU A 23 13.01 -16.35 19.80
N GLY A 24 13.84 -16.07 18.81
CA GLY A 24 15.31 -16.02 18.98
C GLY A 24 15.99 -17.33 18.60
N SER A 25 15.50 -18.47 19.04
CA SER A 25 16.05 -19.81 18.74
C SER A 25 15.09 -20.69 17.92
N ARG A 26 13.80 -20.51 18.03
CA ARG A 26 12.77 -21.27 17.35
C ARG A 26 11.60 -20.35 16.92
N ARG A 27 10.70 -20.90 16.16
CA ARG A 27 9.39 -20.27 15.90
C ARG A 27 8.36 -20.66 16.95
N GLU A 28 7.34 -19.82 17.10
CA GLU A 28 6.15 -20.13 17.91
C GLU A 28 5.52 -21.47 17.49
N THR A 29 4.97 -22.19 18.45
CA THR A 29 4.00 -23.25 18.22
C THR A 29 2.64 -22.65 17.86
N TRP A 30 1.70 -23.48 17.39
CA TRP A 30 0.32 -23.02 17.11
C TRP A 30 -0.37 -22.51 18.38
N ALA A 31 -0.24 -23.21 19.49
CA ALA A 31 -0.79 -22.76 20.76
C ALA A 31 -0.24 -21.38 21.18
N GLU A 32 1.06 -21.19 21.12
CA GLU A 32 1.68 -19.88 21.43
C GLU A 32 1.22 -18.75 20.47
N THR A 33 0.94 -19.08 19.20
CA THR A 33 0.42 -18.09 18.24
C THR A 33 -1.00 -17.68 18.60
N VAL A 34 -1.85 -18.64 19.01
CA VAL A 34 -3.25 -18.40 19.40
C VAL A 34 -3.30 -17.66 20.73
N GLU A 35 -2.55 -18.09 21.74
CA GLU A 35 -2.41 -17.42 23.03
C GLU A 35 -2.01 -15.94 22.86
N ARG A 36 -0.96 -15.66 22.09
CA ARG A 36 -0.52 -14.28 21.80
C ARG A 36 -1.61 -13.44 21.14
N TYR A 37 -2.43 -14.02 20.27
CA TYR A 37 -3.56 -13.32 19.65
C TYR A 37 -4.61 -12.95 20.68
N PHE A 38 -5.03 -13.87 21.51
CA PHE A 38 -6.06 -13.63 22.52
C PHE A 38 -5.57 -12.69 23.63
N ASP A 39 -4.32 -12.85 24.09
CA ASP A 39 -3.73 -11.94 25.08
C ASP A 39 -3.68 -10.49 24.57
N PHE A 40 -3.27 -10.30 23.30
CA PHE A 40 -3.28 -8.96 22.71
C PHE A 40 -4.69 -8.37 22.61
N MET A 41 -5.69 -9.18 22.25
CA MET A 41 -7.07 -8.71 22.12
C MET A 41 -7.67 -8.39 23.50
N ASP A 42 -7.45 -9.24 24.51
CA ASP A 42 -7.91 -8.99 25.89
C ASP A 42 -7.29 -7.72 26.45
N ASN A 43 -5.98 -7.59 26.40
CA ASN A 43 -5.29 -6.38 26.85
C ASN A 43 -5.82 -5.13 26.18
N THR A 44 -6.05 -5.19 24.85
CA THR A 44 -6.57 -4.05 24.09
C THR A 44 -8.01 -3.70 24.49
N LEU A 45 -8.87 -4.70 24.72
CA LEU A 45 -10.25 -4.50 25.14
C LEU A 45 -10.31 -3.96 26.58
N GLN A 46 -9.50 -4.51 27.46
CA GLN A 46 -9.43 -4.07 28.86
C GLN A 46 -8.93 -2.62 28.94
N GLU A 47 -7.87 -2.27 28.24
CA GLU A 47 -7.30 -0.91 28.26
C GLU A 47 -8.24 0.15 27.67
N ARG A 48 -8.96 -0.20 26.59
CA ARG A 48 -9.78 0.78 25.86
C ARG A 48 -11.23 0.85 26.33
N PHE A 49 -11.79 -0.25 26.80
CA PHE A 49 -13.22 -0.38 27.06
C PHE A 49 -13.53 -0.94 28.44
N GLY A 50 -12.55 -1.39 29.22
CA GLY A 50 -12.73 -2.00 30.51
C GLY A 50 -13.44 -3.36 30.48
N HIS A 51 -13.33 -4.07 29.37
CA HIS A 51 -13.95 -5.39 29.13
C HIS A 51 -12.89 -6.42 28.77
N GLU A 52 -13.16 -7.67 29.10
CA GLU A 52 -12.43 -8.84 28.65
C GLU A 52 -13.19 -9.53 27.51
N ILE A 53 -12.55 -10.45 26.81
CA ILE A 53 -13.21 -11.26 25.78
C ILE A 53 -14.20 -12.19 26.46
N PRO A 54 -15.53 -12.08 26.19
CA PRO A 54 -16.49 -13.01 26.73
C PRO A 54 -16.24 -14.40 26.16
N ASN A 55 -16.32 -15.45 27.01
CA ASN A 55 -16.11 -16.85 26.63
C ASN A 55 -14.74 -17.10 25.96
N ARG A 56 -13.69 -16.46 26.46
CA ARG A 56 -12.33 -16.57 25.89
C ARG A 56 -11.91 -18.02 25.66
N ASP A 57 -12.09 -18.89 26.66
CA ASP A 57 -11.65 -20.29 26.60
C ASP A 57 -12.32 -21.05 25.43
N GLU A 58 -13.61 -20.83 25.21
CA GLU A 58 -14.38 -21.44 24.12
C GLU A 58 -13.89 -20.94 22.75
N LEU A 59 -13.65 -19.64 22.63
CA LEU A 59 -13.15 -19.03 21.39
C LEU A 59 -11.71 -19.48 21.08
N GLU A 60 -10.88 -19.58 22.11
CA GLU A 60 -9.49 -20.03 21.98
C GLU A 60 -9.44 -21.50 21.54
N GLU A 61 -10.25 -22.38 22.15
CA GLU A 61 -10.35 -23.77 21.74
C GLU A 61 -10.87 -23.92 20.29
N ALA A 62 -11.85 -23.10 19.89
CA ALA A 62 -12.37 -23.09 18.52
C ALA A 62 -11.29 -22.69 17.48
N VAL A 63 -10.38 -21.79 17.84
CA VAL A 63 -9.25 -21.41 16.98
C VAL A 63 -8.15 -22.46 17.04
N LEU A 64 -7.81 -23.00 18.21
CA LEU A 64 -6.83 -24.07 18.39
C LEU A 64 -7.18 -25.31 17.58
N SER A 65 -8.45 -25.71 17.61
CA SER A 65 -8.98 -26.86 16.89
C SER A 65 -9.25 -26.59 15.40
N LEU A 66 -8.96 -25.39 14.88
CA LEU A 66 -9.18 -24.94 13.50
C LEU A 66 -10.65 -24.93 13.07
N GLN A 67 -11.61 -24.90 13.98
CA GLN A 67 -13.03 -24.74 13.66
C GLN A 67 -13.32 -23.32 13.17
N VAL A 68 -12.61 -22.33 13.70
CA VAL A 68 -12.67 -20.93 13.33
C VAL A 68 -11.26 -20.39 13.09
N MET A 69 -11.09 -19.57 12.06
CA MET A 69 -9.83 -18.89 11.78
C MET A 69 -10.04 -17.39 11.80
N PRO A 70 -9.39 -16.66 12.72
CA PRO A 70 -9.28 -15.21 12.65
C PRO A 70 -8.54 -14.80 11.38
N SER A 71 -8.62 -13.49 11.05
CA SER A 71 -7.89 -12.98 9.90
C SER A 71 -6.39 -13.33 10.01
N MET A 72 -5.81 -13.79 8.91
CA MET A 72 -4.37 -14.07 8.83
C MET A 72 -3.53 -12.89 9.35
N ARG A 73 -3.93 -11.67 8.99
CA ARG A 73 -3.25 -10.45 9.41
C ARG A 73 -3.30 -10.26 10.93
N ALA A 74 -4.45 -10.46 11.55
CA ALA A 74 -4.61 -10.36 12.99
C ALA A 74 -3.73 -11.39 13.72
N LEU A 75 -3.83 -12.67 13.37
CA LEU A 75 -2.98 -13.72 13.96
C LEU A 75 -1.48 -13.45 13.79
N MET A 76 -1.07 -12.95 12.61
CA MET A 76 0.33 -12.71 12.33
C MET A 76 0.88 -11.47 13.07
N THR A 77 0.07 -10.40 13.25
CA THR A 77 0.55 -9.10 13.72
C THR A 77 0.21 -8.78 15.16
N SER A 78 -0.72 -9.48 15.81
CA SER A 78 -1.07 -9.29 17.23
C SER A 78 0.17 -9.29 18.14
N GLY A 79 0.14 -8.47 19.20
CA GLY A 79 1.24 -8.16 20.09
C GLY A 79 2.10 -7.01 19.56
N LEU A 80 3.41 -7.06 19.78
CA LEU A 80 4.37 -5.96 19.58
C LEU A 80 4.25 -5.20 18.25
N ALA A 81 3.78 -5.84 17.18
CA ALA A 81 3.65 -5.17 15.89
C ALA A 81 2.48 -4.19 15.88
N LEU A 82 1.31 -4.60 16.40
CA LEU A 82 0.12 -3.75 16.50
C LEU A 82 0.22 -2.74 17.64
N GLU A 83 0.90 -3.07 18.73
CA GLU A 83 1.19 -2.13 19.82
C GLU A 83 2.01 -0.93 19.33
N ARG A 84 2.96 -1.18 18.42
CA ARG A 84 3.79 -0.12 17.83
C ARG A 84 3.06 0.67 16.76
N ASP A 85 2.22 0.02 15.96
CA ASP A 85 1.60 0.61 14.78
C ASP A 85 0.39 -0.20 14.33
N ASN A 86 -0.79 0.32 14.64
CA ASN A 86 -2.07 -0.31 14.28
C ASN A 86 -2.27 -0.44 12.75
N THR A 87 -1.59 0.36 11.94
CA THR A 87 -1.67 0.28 10.47
C THR A 87 -1.32 -1.12 9.97
N ALA A 88 -0.43 -1.81 10.67
CA ALA A 88 -0.05 -3.18 10.33
C ALA A 88 -1.20 -4.21 10.44
N GLY A 89 -2.25 -3.89 11.17
CA GLY A 89 -3.47 -4.72 11.31
C GLY A 89 -4.40 -4.62 10.11
N TYR A 90 -4.30 -3.56 9.31
CA TYR A 90 -5.13 -3.36 8.14
C TYR A 90 -4.50 -3.99 6.89
N ASN A 91 -5.31 -4.71 6.14
CA ASN A 91 -4.84 -5.36 4.92
C ASN A 91 -4.89 -4.42 3.71
N CYS A 92 -5.79 -3.45 3.72
CA CYS A 92 -6.09 -2.58 2.58
C CYS A 92 -6.40 -1.16 3.03
N SER A 93 -6.13 -0.21 2.13
CA SER A 93 -6.38 1.22 2.29
C SER A 93 -6.70 1.88 0.95
N TYR A 94 -7.09 3.15 1.00
CA TYR A 94 -7.24 4.00 -0.18
C TYR A 94 -6.72 5.41 0.15
N ILE A 95 -5.99 6.01 -0.77
CA ILE A 95 -5.43 7.36 -0.63
C ILE A 95 -5.55 8.10 -1.98
N PRO A 96 -6.32 9.19 -2.10
CA PRO A 96 -6.27 10.05 -3.28
C PRO A 96 -4.95 10.83 -3.33
N VAL A 97 -4.41 11.06 -4.53
CA VAL A 97 -3.20 11.88 -4.72
C VAL A 97 -3.61 13.35 -4.88
N ASP A 98 -4.03 13.96 -3.78
CA ASP A 98 -4.56 15.33 -3.73
C ASP A 98 -3.62 16.32 -3.03
N SER A 99 -2.55 15.82 -2.45
CA SER A 99 -1.52 16.61 -1.77
C SER A 99 -0.15 15.97 -1.90
N PRO A 100 0.95 16.72 -1.76
CA PRO A 100 2.30 16.16 -1.75
C PRO A 100 2.53 15.08 -0.68
N ARG A 101 1.72 15.12 0.40
CA ARG A 101 1.77 14.17 1.50
C ARG A 101 1.29 12.76 1.11
N ALA A 102 0.43 12.65 0.11
CA ALA A 102 -0.06 11.37 -0.35
C ALA A 102 1.08 10.39 -0.72
N PHE A 103 2.17 10.89 -1.29
CA PHE A 103 3.30 10.05 -1.70
C PHE A 103 4.05 9.41 -0.53
N ASP A 104 4.36 10.18 0.52
CA ASP A 104 5.04 9.63 1.69
C ASP A 104 4.12 8.78 2.56
N GLU A 105 2.83 9.08 2.61
CA GLU A 105 1.81 8.28 3.27
C GLU A 105 1.63 6.92 2.58
N ILE A 106 1.56 6.90 1.25
CA ILE A 106 1.52 5.65 0.47
C ILE A 106 2.77 4.80 0.75
N LEU A 107 3.97 5.40 0.75
CA LEU A 107 5.20 4.68 1.09
C LEU A 107 5.11 4.04 2.48
N TYR A 108 4.69 4.81 3.48
CA TYR A 108 4.56 4.34 4.86
C TYR A 108 3.56 3.18 4.99
N VAL A 109 2.38 3.35 4.43
CA VAL A 109 1.29 2.36 4.48
C VAL A 109 1.70 1.05 3.79
N LEU A 110 2.31 1.14 2.61
CA LEU A 110 2.86 -0.02 1.92
C LEU A 110 3.95 -0.72 2.72
N MET A 111 4.84 0.03 3.41
CA MET A 111 5.86 -0.55 4.30
C MET A 111 5.25 -1.23 5.54
N CYS A 112 4.03 -0.88 5.94
CA CYS A 112 3.25 -1.63 6.94
C CYS A 112 2.66 -2.93 6.39
N GLY A 113 2.83 -3.21 5.10
CA GLY A 113 2.30 -4.39 4.43
C GLY A 113 0.84 -4.25 4.05
N THR A 114 0.27 -3.06 4.09
CA THR A 114 -1.10 -2.74 3.69
C THR A 114 -1.14 -2.38 2.21
N GLY A 115 -2.02 -2.99 1.44
CA GLY A 115 -2.21 -2.65 0.04
C GLY A 115 -2.94 -1.31 -0.11
N VAL A 116 -2.60 -0.54 -1.15
CA VAL A 116 -3.13 0.81 -1.36
C VAL A 116 -3.87 0.89 -2.69
N GLY A 117 -5.17 1.24 -2.64
CA GLY A 117 -5.83 1.85 -3.77
C GLY A 117 -5.51 3.34 -3.78
N PHE A 118 -5.25 3.90 -4.95
CA PHE A 118 -5.01 5.33 -5.06
C PHE A 118 -5.73 5.92 -6.27
N SER A 119 -6.06 7.19 -6.18
CA SER A 119 -6.59 7.92 -7.32
C SER A 119 -5.61 8.95 -7.83
N ALA A 120 -5.30 8.86 -9.13
CA ALA A 120 -4.62 9.88 -9.90
C ALA A 120 -5.60 10.61 -10.84
N GLU A 121 -6.88 10.67 -10.49
CA GLU A 121 -7.87 11.44 -11.25
C GLU A 121 -7.52 12.92 -11.25
N ARG A 122 -7.90 13.62 -12.30
CA ARG A 122 -7.61 15.04 -12.47
C ARG A 122 -8.15 15.90 -11.33
N GLN A 123 -9.31 15.54 -10.78
CA GLN A 123 -9.90 16.26 -9.64
C GLN A 123 -9.00 16.27 -8.40
N TYR A 124 -8.14 15.27 -8.21
CA TYR A 124 -7.17 15.20 -7.12
C TYR A 124 -5.80 15.76 -7.55
N ALA A 125 -5.28 15.31 -8.69
CA ALA A 125 -3.96 15.73 -9.15
C ALA A 125 -3.85 17.25 -9.38
N SER A 126 -4.96 17.92 -9.72
CA SER A 126 -5.00 19.38 -9.87
C SER A 126 -4.90 20.16 -8.54
N ASN A 127 -4.99 19.49 -7.40
CA ASN A 127 -4.78 20.11 -6.08
C ASN A 127 -3.29 20.16 -5.70
N LEU A 128 -2.43 19.44 -6.43
CA LEU A 128 -0.99 19.50 -6.21
C LEU A 128 -0.43 20.87 -6.57
N PRO A 129 0.59 21.37 -5.84
CA PRO A 129 1.24 22.60 -6.20
C PRO A 129 1.89 22.56 -7.59
N THR A 130 2.08 23.71 -8.20
CA THR A 130 2.92 23.85 -9.39
C THR A 130 4.38 23.56 -9.01
N VAL A 131 5.04 22.72 -9.78
CA VAL A 131 6.45 22.41 -9.63
C VAL A 131 7.27 23.65 -10.02
N ASN A 132 8.34 23.95 -9.28
CA ASN A 132 9.18 25.11 -9.56
C ASN A 132 9.76 25.03 -10.98
N GLU A 133 9.91 26.19 -11.64
CA GLU A 133 10.48 26.27 -13.00
C GLU A 133 11.99 26.03 -13.00
N HIS A 134 12.67 26.41 -11.90
CA HIS A 134 14.11 26.31 -11.78
C HIS A 134 14.50 25.38 -10.64
N PHE A 135 15.57 24.63 -10.85
CA PHE A 135 16.14 23.73 -9.86
C PHE A 135 17.59 24.06 -9.60
N GLU A 136 17.93 24.24 -8.33
CA GLU A 136 19.30 24.46 -7.88
C GLU A 136 19.75 23.34 -6.94
N GLU A 137 20.97 22.85 -7.12
CA GLU A 137 21.58 21.90 -6.19
C GLU A 137 21.95 22.62 -4.89
N THR A 138 21.65 22.01 -3.76
CA THR A 138 21.88 22.59 -2.44
C THR A 138 22.81 21.74 -1.59
N GLU A 139 23.45 22.34 -0.60
CA GLU A 139 24.25 21.63 0.40
C GLU A 139 23.40 20.92 1.47
N THR A 140 22.08 21.13 1.45
CA THR A 140 21.15 20.46 2.36
C THR A 140 21.23 18.94 2.16
N THR A 141 21.46 18.21 3.25
CA THR A 141 21.55 16.75 3.20
C THR A 141 20.42 16.10 4.00
N ILE A 142 19.59 15.33 3.34
CA ILE A 142 18.51 14.54 3.96
C ILE A 142 19.11 13.27 4.56
N ILE A 143 19.10 13.13 5.89
CA ILE A 143 19.61 11.94 6.58
C ILE A 143 18.47 10.96 6.84
N VAL A 144 18.45 9.84 6.13
CA VAL A 144 17.37 8.86 6.24
C VAL A 144 17.62 7.89 7.40
N GLN A 145 16.66 7.77 8.30
CA GLN A 145 16.70 6.84 9.42
C GLN A 145 16.25 5.43 9.01
N ASP A 146 16.83 4.39 9.64
CA ASP A 146 16.52 2.97 9.37
C ASP A 146 15.19 2.53 10.00
N SER A 147 14.11 3.14 9.54
CA SER A 147 12.74 2.83 9.97
C SER A 147 11.73 3.19 8.86
N LYS A 148 10.52 2.60 8.91
CA LYS A 148 9.43 2.94 7.99
C LYS A 148 9.16 4.45 7.97
N ALA A 149 9.02 5.04 9.15
CA ALA A 149 8.82 6.49 9.29
C ALA A 149 10.01 7.31 8.77
N GLY A 150 11.25 6.80 8.93
CA GLY A 150 12.45 7.45 8.40
C GLY A 150 12.48 7.50 6.88
N TRP A 151 12.12 6.41 6.22
CA TRP A 151 12.03 6.35 4.76
C TRP A 151 10.94 7.27 4.22
N ALA A 152 9.74 7.22 4.82
CA ALA A 152 8.63 8.11 4.44
C ALA A 152 9.00 9.59 4.64
N ARG A 153 9.64 9.93 5.78
CA ARG A 153 10.13 11.29 6.04
C ARG A 153 11.16 11.73 5.00
N GLY A 154 12.13 10.88 4.65
CA GLY A 154 13.14 11.20 3.64
C GLY A 154 12.51 11.54 2.28
N LEU A 155 11.52 10.77 1.84
CA LEU A 155 10.77 11.08 0.61
C LEU A 155 9.98 12.39 0.73
N ARG A 156 9.33 12.63 1.87
CA ARG A 156 8.60 13.88 2.15
C ARG A 156 9.51 15.10 2.07
N GLU A 157 10.67 15.04 2.73
CA GLU A 157 11.65 16.13 2.74
C GLU A 157 12.17 16.39 1.32
N LEU A 158 12.47 15.34 0.54
CA LEU A 158 12.86 15.50 -0.86
C LEU A 158 11.76 16.19 -1.69
N ILE A 159 10.52 15.73 -1.61
CA ILE A 159 9.39 16.32 -2.36
C ILE A 159 9.19 17.79 -1.96
N ALA A 160 9.29 18.12 -0.68
CA ALA A 160 9.19 19.50 -0.21
C ALA A 160 10.31 20.40 -0.79
N CYS A 161 11.55 19.92 -0.79
CA CYS A 161 12.68 20.62 -1.42
C CYS A 161 12.45 20.82 -2.92
N LEU A 162 11.97 19.79 -3.63
CA LEU A 162 11.73 19.87 -5.08
C LEU A 162 10.62 20.87 -5.43
N TYR A 163 9.55 20.96 -4.65
CA TYR A 163 8.55 22.04 -4.82
C TYR A 163 9.13 23.43 -4.56
N ALA A 164 10.12 23.54 -3.68
CA ALA A 164 10.84 24.80 -3.44
C ALA A 164 11.93 25.10 -4.49
N GLY A 165 12.11 24.23 -5.50
CA GLY A 165 13.15 24.38 -6.53
C GLY A 165 14.55 23.94 -6.08
N GLN A 166 14.65 23.21 -4.98
CA GLN A 166 15.90 22.75 -4.40
C GLN A 166 16.12 21.27 -4.67
N VAL A 167 17.35 20.90 -5.08
CA VAL A 167 17.77 19.51 -5.21
C VAL A 167 18.76 19.20 -4.08
N PRO A 168 18.30 18.58 -2.97
CA PRO A 168 19.16 18.27 -1.83
C PRO A 168 20.01 17.03 -2.12
N LYS A 169 21.08 16.88 -1.35
CA LYS A 169 21.82 15.62 -1.20
C LYS A 169 21.05 14.70 -0.23
N TRP A 170 21.37 13.40 -0.24
CA TRP A 170 20.83 12.47 0.77
C TRP A 170 21.89 11.50 1.25
N ASP A 171 21.78 11.12 2.52
CA ASP A 171 22.65 10.16 3.19
C ASP A 171 21.84 8.94 3.63
N LEU A 172 22.16 7.77 3.05
CA LEU A 172 21.57 6.48 3.34
C LEU A 172 22.49 5.57 4.16
N SER A 173 23.60 6.07 4.66
CA SER A 173 24.61 5.29 5.39
C SER A 173 24.09 4.62 6.67
N ARG A 174 23.03 5.19 7.26
CA ARG A 174 22.38 4.65 8.46
C ARG A 174 21.46 3.48 8.19
N LEU A 175 21.14 3.19 6.92
CA LEU A 175 20.25 2.10 6.57
C LEU A 175 20.96 0.76 6.67
N ARG A 176 20.27 -0.24 7.20
CA ARG A 176 20.82 -1.60 7.27
C ARG A 176 21.07 -2.16 5.89
N PRO A 177 22.10 -3.01 5.74
CA PRO A 177 22.45 -3.61 4.46
C PRO A 177 21.35 -4.57 3.95
N ALA A 178 21.39 -4.86 2.65
CA ALA A 178 20.55 -5.87 2.05
C ALA A 178 20.76 -7.24 2.72
N GLY A 179 19.67 -8.00 2.90
CA GLY A 179 19.69 -9.31 3.54
C GLY A 179 19.65 -9.31 5.07
N ALA A 180 19.84 -8.16 5.74
CA ALA A 180 19.70 -8.06 7.20
C ALA A 180 18.27 -8.43 7.66
N ARG A 181 18.14 -9.14 8.79
CA ARG A 181 16.82 -9.57 9.31
C ARG A 181 15.99 -8.38 9.78
N LEU A 182 14.70 -8.40 9.45
CA LEU A 182 13.71 -7.45 9.96
C LEU A 182 13.18 -7.95 11.31
N LYS A 183 13.27 -7.09 12.34
CA LYS A 183 12.98 -7.52 13.73
C LYS A 183 11.48 -7.63 14.04
N THR A 184 10.62 -6.83 13.39
CA THR A 184 9.21 -6.70 13.78
C THR A 184 8.29 -7.65 13.04
N PHE A 185 8.45 -7.75 11.72
CA PHE A 185 7.55 -8.55 10.85
C PHE A 185 8.19 -9.82 10.30
N GLY A 186 9.48 -10.03 10.56
CA GLY A 186 10.27 -11.05 9.87
C GLY A 186 10.62 -10.62 8.43
N GLY A 187 11.32 -11.48 7.71
CA GLY A 187 11.86 -11.17 6.39
C GLY A 187 13.23 -10.52 6.40
N ARG A 188 13.68 -10.03 5.25
CA ARG A 188 15.01 -9.45 5.06
C ARG A 188 14.90 -8.05 4.46
N SER A 189 15.85 -7.18 4.79
CA SER A 189 16.00 -5.83 4.24
C SER A 189 16.37 -5.89 2.76
N SER A 190 15.84 -4.95 1.99
CA SER A 190 16.27 -4.67 0.61
C SER A 190 17.58 -3.87 0.53
N GLY A 191 18.02 -3.29 1.64
CA GLY A 191 19.12 -2.35 1.68
C GLY A 191 18.76 -0.95 1.16
N PRO A 192 19.74 -0.04 1.04
CA PRO A 192 19.52 1.35 0.64
C PRO A 192 19.25 1.55 -0.86
N ALA A 193 19.72 0.66 -1.74
CA ALA A 193 19.70 0.87 -3.18
C ALA A 193 18.30 1.12 -3.78
N PRO A 194 17.21 0.41 -3.39
CA PRO A 194 15.88 0.72 -3.92
C PRO A 194 15.37 2.10 -3.53
N LEU A 195 15.71 2.57 -2.33
CA LEU A 195 15.33 3.93 -1.90
C LEU A 195 16.11 4.98 -2.67
N ASP A 196 17.42 4.79 -2.88
CA ASP A 196 18.25 5.68 -3.69
C ASP A 196 17.70 5.82 -5.12
N ASP A 197 17.30 4.70 -5.72
CA ASP A 197 16.68 4.68 -7.04
C ASP A 197 15.32 5.43 -7.06
N LEU A 198 14.51 5.30 -6.01
CA LEU A 198 13.27 6.07 -5.86
C LEU A 198 13.54 7.57 -5.76
N LEU A 199 14.51 7.99 -4.94
CA LEU A 199 14.82 9.41 -4.75
C LEU A 199 15.33 10.03 -6.05
N LYS A 200 16.24 9.35 -6.78
CA LYS A 200 16.71 9.76 -8.10
C LYS A 200 15.57 9.86 -9.14
N PHE A 201 14.69 8.86 -9.16
CA PHE A 201 13.52 8.88 -10.04
C PHE A 201 12.62 10.07 -9.75
N THR A 202 12.38 10.37 -8.45
CA THR A 202 11.55 11.50 -8.02
C THR A 202 12.14 12.84 -8.49
N VAL A 203 13.46 13.05 -8.32
CA VAL A 203 14.14 14.26 -8.82
C VAL A 203 13.95 14.43 -10.32
N ASN A 204 14.17 13.36 -11.09
CA ASN A 204 14.04 13.42 -12.55
C ASN A 204 12.60 13.70 -12.99
N LEU A 205 11.61 13.09 -12.33
CA LEU A 205 10.20 13.31 -12.60
C LEU A 205 9.81 14.78 -12.36
N PHE A 206 10.26 15.36 -11.24
CA PHE A 206 9.99 16.77 -10.93
C PHE A 206 10.68 17.73 -11.90
N LYS A 207 11.94 17.48 -12.25
CA LYS A 207 12.65 18.29 -13.28
C LYS A 207 11.91 18.28 -14.62
N ASN A 208 11.34 17.13 -15.02
CA ASN A 208 10.54 17.02 -16.25
C ASN A 208 9.18 17.72 -16.14
N ALA A 209 8.71 18.00 -14.95
CA ALA A 209 7.46 18.71 -14.68
C ALA A 209 7.64 20.20 -14.37
N ALA A 210 8.85 20.75 -14.54
CA ALA A 210 9.17 22.14 -14.23
C ALA A 210 8.14 23.13 -14.83
N GLY A 211 7.69 24.10 -14.02
CA GLY A 211 6.74 25.13 -14.41
C GLY A 211 5.27 24.70 -14.52
N ARG A 212 4.94 23.46 -14.21
CA ARG A 212 3.55 22.94 -14.25
C ARG A 212 3.25 21.99 -13.09
N GLN A 213 2.00 21.65 -12.93
CA GLN A 213 1.59 20.59 -12.00
C GLN A 213 1.99 19.20 -12.55
N LEU A 214 2.17 18.24 -11.64
CA LEU A 214 2.29 16.83 -12.00
C LEU A 214 1.01 16.37 -12.69
N SER A 215 1.16 15.71 -13.83
CA SER A 215 0.04 15.12 -14.53
C SER A 215 -0.46 13.84 -13.83
N PRO A 216 -1.71 13.39 -14.07
CA PRO A 216 -2.21 12.11 -13.57
C PRO A 216 -1.28 10.93 -13.81
N LEU A 217 -0.64 10.86 -14.98
CA LEU A 217 0.30 9.78 -15.31
C LEU A 217 1.60 9.87 -14.52
N GLU A 218 2.12 11.08 -14.27
CA GLU A 218 3.32 11.27 -13.43
C GLU A 218 3.02 10.94 -11.97
N CYS A 219 1.84 11.30 -11.45
CA CYS A 219 1.40 10.85 -10.14
C CYS A 219 1.32 9.32 -10.05
N HIS A 220 0.72 8.68 -11.05
CA HIS A 220 0.66 7.23 -11.18
C HIS A 220 2.06 6.61 -11.19
N ASP A 221 2.96 7.11 -12.01
CA ASP A 221 4.32 6.58 -12.18
C ASP A 221 5.13 6.72 -10.89
N LEU A 222 4.99 7.85 -10.17
CA LEU A 222 5.64 8.05 -8.88
C LEU A 222 5.12 7.07 -7.82
N VAL A 223 3.81 6.86 -7.72
CA VAL A 223 3.23 5.88 -6.78
C VAL A 223 3.66 4.45 -7.13
N CYS A 224 3.68 4.08 -8.40
CA CYS A 224 4.20 2.79 -8.85
C CYS A 224 5.70 2.63 -8.50
N LYS A 225 6.49 3.69 -8.65
CA LYS A 225 7.90 3.68 -8.28
C LYS A 225 8.10 3.53 -6.77
N ILE A 226 7.29 4.20 -5.95
CA ILE A 226 7.24 4.01 -4.49
C ILE A 226 6.99 2.53 -4.17
N ALA A 227 6.02 1.90 -4.81
CA ALA A 227 5.72 0.49 -4.58
C ALA A 227 6.88 -0.45 -4.95
N SER A 228 7.72 -0.08 -5.92
CA SER A 228 8.89 -0.88 -6.32
C SER A 228 9.93 -1.04 -5.22
N VAL A 229 9.99 -0.10 -4.28
CA VAL A 229 10.89 -0.15 -3.12
C VAL A 229 10.52 -1.28 -2.16
N ILE A 230 9.27 -1.74 -2.18
CA ILE A 230 8.68 -2.67 -1.20
C ILE A 230 8.54 -4.09 -1.74
N VAL A 231 9.01 -4.35 -2.95
CA VAL A 231 8.94 -5.67 -3.59
C VAL A 231 9.78 -6.72 -2.87
N VAL A 232 10.84 -6.31 -2.18
CA VAL A 232 11.78 -7.19 -1.50
C VAL A 232 11.72 -6.98 0.01
N GLY A 233 11.31 -8.01 0.72
CA GLY A 233 11.32 -8.03 2.18
C GLY A 233 10.01 -7.63 2.83
N GLY A 234 9.71 -8.23 3.96
CA GLY A 234 8.54 -7.93 4.77
C GLY A 234 7.36 -8.88 4.56
N VAL A 235 6.24 -8.49 5.11
CA VAL A 235 5.05 -9.33 5.30
C VAL A 235 4.30 -9.59 4.00
N ARG A 236 4.31 -8.62 3.08
CA ARG A 236 3.59 -8.67 1.80
C ARG A 236 4.36 -7.88 0.76
N ARG A 237 4.33 -8.34 -0.49
CA ARG A 237 4.70 -7.50 -1.64
C ARG A 237 3.69 -6.35 -1.76
N SER A 238 4.12 -5.22 -2.31
CA SER A 238 3.22 -4.12 -2.61
C SER A 238 2.03 -4.58 -3.47
N ALA A 239 0.87 -4.04 -3.18
CA ALA A 239 -0.33 -4.24 -3.97
C ALA A 239 -1.00 -2.88 -4.18
N LEU A 240 -1.21 -2.52 -5.44
CA LEU A 240 -1.79 -1.24 -5.83
C LEU A 240 -2.94 -1.42 -6.81
N ILE A 241 -3.92 -0.51 -6.72
CA ILE A 241 -4.84 -0.19 -7.82
C ILE A 241 -4.80 1.31 -8.07
N SER A 242 -4.69 1.70 -9.32
CA SER A 242 -4.73 3.09 -9.76
C SER A 242 -6.10 3.41 -10.36
N LEU A 243 -6.77 4.39 -9.80
CA LEU A 243 -8.00 4.95 -10.35
C LEU A 243 -7.67 6.19 -11.18
N SER A 244 -8.29 6.32 -12.34
CA SER A 244 -8.07 7.44 -13.25
C SER A 244 -9.33 7.79 -14.05
N ASP A 245 -9.39 9.04 -14.54
CA ASP A 245 -10.53 9.50 -15.32
C ASP A 245 -10.77 8.63 -16.56
N LEU A 246 -12.03 8.33 -16.84
CA LEU A 246 -12.45 7.56 -17.99
C LEU A 246 -11.96 8.18 -19.32
N ASN A 247 -11.94 9.50 -19.43
CA ASN A 247 -11.52 10.25 -20.61
C ASN A 247 -9.99 10.51 -20.68
N SER A 248 -9.20 9.99 -19.75
CA SER A 248 -7.74 10.15 -19.75
C SER A 248 -7.06 9.24 -20.78
N ASN A 249 -6.73 9.79 -21.96
CA ASN A 249 -6.04 9.02 -23.02
C ASN A 249 -4.67 8.49 -22.55
N ARG A 250 -3.89 9.29 -21.82
CA ARG A 250 -2.57 8.87 -21.32
C ARG A 250 -2.66 7.67 -20.38
N MET A 251 -3.65 7.68 -19.48
CA MET A 251 -3.87 6.56 -18.56
C MET A 251 -4.42 5.32 -19.29
N ARG A 252 -5.25 5.53 -20.31
CA ARG A 252 -5.78 4.42 -21.15
C ARG A 252 -4.67 3.62 -21.81
N VAL A 253 -3.64 4.29 -22.31
CA VAL A 253 -2.52 3.66 -23.04
C VAL A 253 -1.26 3.48 -22.17
N ALA A 254 -1.33 3.74 -20.87
CA ALA A 254 -0.17 3.69 -19.98
C ALA A 254 0.58 2.35 -20.00
N LYS A 255 -0.15 1.26 -20.28
CA LYS A 255 0.38 -0.11 -20.41
C LYS A 255 0.10 -0.70 -21.79
N SER A 256 0.27 0.10 -22.84
CA SER A 256 0.21 -0.35 -24.23
C SER A 256 1.61 -0.48 -24.81
N GLY A 257 1.78 -1.36 -25.80
CA GLY A 257 3.09 -1.62 -26.44
C GLY A 257 4.11 -2.27 -25.49
N GLU A 258 5.36 -1.91 -25.63
CA GLU A 258 6.46 -2.48 -24.83
C GLU A 258 6.71 -1.75 -23.50
N TRP A 259 5.66 -1.23 -22.87
CA TRP A 259 5.72 -0.47 -21.62
C TRP A 259 6.52 -1.16 -20.50
N PHE A 260 6.55 -2.49 -20.48
CA PHE A 260 7.30 -3.29 -19.50
C PHE A 260 8.82 -3.13 -19.60
N ARG A 261 9.35 -2.63 -20.72
CA ARG A 261 10.77 -2.28 -20.88
C ARG A 261 11.04 -0.85 -20.43
N ASP A 262 10.24 0.10 -20.90
CA ASP A 262 10.46 1.53 -20.69
C ASP A 262 9.97 2.00 -19.30
N TYR A 263 8.87 1.42 -18.82
CA TYR A 263 8.20 1.79 -17.58
C TYR A 263 7.84 0.56 -16.70
N PRO A 264 8.82 -0.28 -16.33
CA PRO A 264 8.54 -1.55 -15.63
C PRO A 264 7.83 -1.36 -14.28
N HIS A 265 7.97 -0.22 -13.63
CA HIS A 265 7.28 0.13 -12.37
C HIS A 265 5.75 0.15 -12.53
N ARG A 266 5.21 0.45 -13.72
CA ARG A 266 3.76 0.44 -13.98
C ARG A 266 3.13 -0.94 -13.78
N GLY A 267 3.90 -2.02 -13.83
CA GLY A 267 3.45 -3.38 -13.54
C GLY A 267 3.04 -3.61 -12.08
N LEU A 268 3.31 -2.66 -11.18
CA LEU A 268 2.98 -2.80 -9.75
C LEU A 268 1.56 -2.36 -9.40
N ALA A 269 0.86 -1.67 -10.28
CA ALA A 269 -0.54 -1.27 -10.08
C ALA A 269 -1.46 -1.93 -11.11
N ASN A 270 -2.63 -2.38 -10.72
CA ASN A 270 -3.75 -2.59 -11.63
C ASN A 270 -4.33 -1.22 -11.98
N ASN A 271 -4.63 -0.96 -13.24
CA ASN A 271 -5.21 0.31 -13.66
C ASN A 271 -6.71 0.16 -13.91
N SER A 272 -7.51 1.07 -13.38
CA SER A 272 -8.96 1.11 -13.59
C SER A 272 -9.44 2.50 -13.96
N ALA A 273 -10.40 2.54 -14.88
CA ALA A 273 -11.12 3.75 -15.21
C ALA A 273 -12.31 3.95 -14.25
N VAL A 274 -12.51 5.18 -13.80
CA VAL A 274 -13.62 5.54 -12.92
C VAL A 274 -14.84 5.95 -13.74
N TYR A 275 -15.96 5.30 -13.45
CA TYR A 275 -17.27 5.60 -14.00
C TYR A 275 -18.10 6.30 -12.92
N SER A 276 -18.12 7.63 -12.95
CA SER A 276 -18.91 8.47 -12.02
C SER A 276 -20.34 8.68 -12.48
N GLU A 277 -20.61 8.38 -13.75
CA GLU A 277 -21.91 8.43 -14.39
C GLU A 277 -21.96 7.39 -15.53
N ARG A 278 -23.14 7.20 -16.11
CA ARG A 278 -23.27 6.37 -17.32
C ARG A 278 -22.59 7.08 -18.49
N PRO A 279 -21.52 6.53 -19.09
CA PRO A 279 -20.86 7.16 -20.21
C PRO A 279 -21.73 7.12 -21.48
N ASP A 280 -21.48 8.04 -22.40
CA ASP A 280 -21.97 7.91 -23.74
C ASP A 280 -21.37 6.69 -24.46
N MET A 281 -22.09 6.20 -25.49
CA MET A 281 -21.73 4.97 -26.20
C MET A 281 -20.31 5.06 -26.84
N ASN A 282 -19.94 6.22 -27.37
CA ASN A 282 -18.65 6.41 -28.03
C ASN A 282 -17.49 6.33 -27.03
N THR A 283 -17.62 6.98 -25.87
CA THR A 283 -16.64 6.91 -24.78
C THR A 283 -16.50 5.47 -24.25
N PHE A 284 -17.61 4.78 -24.04
CA PHE A 284 -17.60 3.39 -23.61
C PHE A 284 -16.91 2.47 -24.63
N LEU A 285 -17.26 2.59 -25.91
CA LEU A 285 -16.66 1.76 -26.97
C LEU A 285 -15.17 2.03 -27.16
N LYS A 286 -14.73 3.28 -27.02
CA LYS A 286 -13.27 3.61 -27.07
C LYS A 286 -12.51 2.92 -25.95
N GLU A 287 -13.05 2.91 -24.75
CA GLU A 287 -12.42 2.26 -23.61
C GLU A 287 -12.40 0.73 -23.78
N TRP A 288 -13.52 0.17 -24.19
CA TRP A 288 -13.65 -1.27 -24.43
C TRP A 288 -12.71 -1.75 -25.55
N TYR A 289 -12.61 -0.99 -26.64
CA TYR A 289 -11.75 -1.29 -27.76
C TYR A 289 -10.27 -1.22 -27.35
N SER A 290 -9.87 -0.21 -26.58
CA SER A 290 -8.53 -0.11 -26.02
C SER A 290 -8.17 -1.32 -25.14
N LEU A 291 -9.11 -1.78 -24.30
CA LEU A 291 -8.96 -2.98 -23.48
C LEU A 291 -8.73 -4.23 -24.36
N TYR A 292 -9.53 -4.36 -25.43
CA TYR A 292 -9.41 -5.47 -26.36
C TYR A 292 -8.05 -5.45 -27.11
N GLU A 293 -7.63 -4.30 -27.61
CA GLU A 293 -6.36 -4.17 -28.37
C GLU A 293 -5.13 -4.35 -27.49
N SER A 294 -5.14 -3.85 -26.26
CA SER A 294 -3.99 -3.93 -25.36
C SER A 294 -3.65 -5.37 -24.98
N LYS A 295 -4.63 -6.29 -25.01
CA LYS A 295 -4.51 -7.69 -24.56
C LYS A 295 -3.94 -7.86 -23.15
N SER A 296 -3.91 -6.77 -22.37
CA SER A 296 -3.35 -6.73 -21.01
C SER A 296 -4.41 -6.95 -19.92
N GLY A 297 -5.70 -6.90 -20.27
CA GLY A 297 -6.79 -6.92 -19.28
C GLY A 297 -6.99 -5.60 -18.56
N GLU A 298 -6.32 -4.55 -18.98
CA GLU A 298 -6.41 -3.21 -18.39
C GLU A 298 -6.82 -2.15 -19.45
N ARG A 299 -7.55 -1.08 -19.07
CA ARG A 299 -7.98 -0.73 -17.71
C ARG A 299 -9.23 -1.50 -17.28
N GLY A 300 -9.30 -1.84 -15.98
CA GLY A 300 -10.52 -2.33 -15.36
C GLY A 300 -11.58 -1.22 -15.21
N ILE A 301 -12.74 -1.57 -14.69
CA ILE A 301 -13.87 -0.65 -14.46
C ILE A 301 -14.09 -0.50 -12.95
N PHE A 302 -14.02 0.73 -12.44
CA PHE A 302 -14.52 1.08 -11.12
C PHE A 302 -15.75 1.95 -11.25
N ASN A 303 -16.93 1.38 -10.95
CA ASN A 303 -18.21 2.09 -11.05
C ASN A 303 -18.51 2.82 -9.72
N ARG A 304 -18.10 4.09 -9.63
CA ARG A 304 -18.32 4.95 -8.45
C ARG A 304 -19.79 5.25 -8.23
N GLU A 305 -20.56 5.41 -9.28
CA GLU A 305 -22.01 5.64 -9.19
C GLU A 305 -22.72 4.46 -8.50
N SER A 306 -22.42 3.24 -8.91
CA SER A 306 -22.93 2.04 -8.25
C SER A 306 -22.47 1.93 -6.79
N ALA A 307 -21.25 2.36 -6.49
CA ALA A 307 -20.73 2.39 -5.12
C ALA A 307 -21.51 3.37 -4.25
N LYS A 308 -21.77 4.60 -4.74
CA LYS A 308 -22.61 5.61 -4.06
C LYS A 308 -24.03 5.09 -3.83
N ASN A 309 -24.66 4.51 -4.85
CA ASN A 309 -26.01 3.94 -4.75
C ASN A 309 -26.08 2.81 -3.73
N LYS A 310 -25.06 1.95 -3.68
CA LYS A 310 -24.96 0.88 -2.67
C LYS A 310 -24.83 1.43 -1.26
N VAL A 311 -23.97 2.42 -1.06
CA VAL A 311 -23.79 3.08 0.25
C VAL A 311 -25.10 3.74 0.70
N ALA A 312 -25.79 4.48 -0.20
CA ALA A 312 -27.08 5.09 0.07
C ALA A 312 -28.14 4.06 0.50
N SER A 313 -28.21 2.91 -0.19
CA SER A 313 -29.16 1.85 0.13
C SER A 313 -28.95 1.23 1.52
N LEU A 314 -27.69 1.18 2.00
CA LEU A 314 -27.34 0.60 3.30
C LEU A 314 -27.55 1.58 4.46
N ARG A 315 -27.64 2.88 4.23
CA ARG A 315 -27.83 3.94 5.24
C ARG A 315 -26.83 3.91 6.39
N ARG A 316 -25.62 3.41 6.18
CA ARG A 316 -24.57 3.28 7.18
C ARG A 316 -23.44 4.29 7.05
N ARG A 317 -23.29 4.89 5.88
CA ARG A 317 -22.31 5.92 5.54
C ARG A 317 -22.94 6.97 4.66
N ASP A 318 -22.37 8.17 4.67
CA ASP A 318 -22.75 9.25 3.77
C ASP A 318 -22.40 8.84 2.32
N PRO A 319 -23.38 8.85 1.38
CA PRO A 319 -23.15 8.53 -0.01
C PRO A 319 -22.44 9.65 -0.80
N ASP A 320 -22.42 10.89 -0.28
CA ASP A 320 -21.88 12.07 -0.96
C ASP A 320 -20.36 12.18 -0.85
N HIS A 321 -19.67 11.04 -1.06
CA HIS A 321 -18.22 10.98 -1.12
C HIS A 321 -17.73 10.46 -2.47
N GLU A 322 -16.56 10.97 -2.88
CA GLU A 322 -15.83 10.43 -4.02
C GLU A 322 -15.08 9.17 -3.61
N PHE A 323 -15.83 8.06 -3.46
CA PHE A 323 -15.28 6.78 -3.06
C PHE A 323 -14.22 6.26 -4.02
N GLY A 324 -13.21 5.64 -3.44
CA GLY A 324 -12.28 4.76 -4.12
C GLY A 324 -12.42 3.32 -3.64
N THR A 325 -11.40 2.52 -3.88
CA THR A 325 -11.38 1.10 -3.54
C THR A 325 -9.98 0.65 -3.13
N ASN A 326 -9.92 -0.47 -2.43
CA ASN A 326 -8.67 -1.16 -2.13
C ASN A 326 -8.11 -1.90 -3.37
N PRO A 327 -6.88 -2.42 -3.35
CA PRO A 327 -6.23 -3.03 -4.52
C PRO A 327 -7.00 -4.15 -5.23
N CYS A 328 -7.84 -4.89 -4.49
CA CYS A 328 -8.62 -6.00 -5.04
C CYS A 328 -10.07 -5.60 -5.40
N SER A 329 -10.44 -4.35 -5.19
CA SER A 329 -11.76 -3.76 -5.50
C SER A 329 -12.97 -4.36 -4.76
N GLU A 330 -12.75 -5.06 -3.64
CA GLU A 330 -13.83 -5.64 -2.84
C GLU A 330 -14.35 -4.72 -1.73
N ILE A 331 -13.61 -3.65 -1.39
CA ILE A 331 -13.97 -2.71 -0.32
C ILE A 331 -14.06 -1.29 -0.88
N ILE A 332 -15.21 -0.65 -0.66
CA ILE A 332 -15.42 0.75 -0.98
C ILE A 332 -14.86 1.61 0.17
N LEU A 333 -13.88 2.44 -0.15
CA LEU A 333 -13.14 3.28 0.81
C LEU A 333 -13.25 4.76 0.43
N ARG A 334 -12.92 5.63 1.38
CA ARG A 334 -12.83 7.08 1.20
C ARG A 334 -11.59 7.64 1.90
#